data_231f8d6e223f6cb97b1ef59b2042fe15
#
_entry.id   231f8d6e223f6cb97b1ef59b2042fe15
#
_cell.length_a   1.000
_cell.length_b   1.000
_cell.length_c   1.000
_cell.angle_alpha   90.00
_cell.angle_beta   90.00
_cell.angle_gamma   90.00
#
_symmetry.space_group_name_H-M   'P 1'
#
loop_
_entity.id
_entity.type
_entity.pdbx_description
1 polymer ?
#
loop_
_entity_poly.entity_id
_entity_poly.type
_entity_poly.pdbx_seq_one_letter_code
_entity_poly.pdbx_strand_id
1 'polypeptide(L)'
;MKKFIVIATLSVFCVCAYAQTDSIGIYKVDNAGISRIEAARPAQTKISGGLKSKAKVVFNGSSSQNRFRGSATFRLYFGTPSPYDAAKYFMFTPSYSVKDFSVGKFEVKKENRYLTTVSVSIIGSKVGVSAAKGVNVEYRQLRDNVYEITVTGPADEYCIMPVLNGTAGYAGVFDFALE
;
A
#
# COMPACT_ATOMS: atom_id res chain seq x y z
N MET A 1 61.84 23.29 -23.13
CA MET A 1 60.95 23.35 -21.96
C MET A 1 59.55 23.01 -22.41
N LYS A 2 59.07 21.78 -22.10
CA LYS A 2 57.71 21.32 -22.44
C LYS A 2 56.79 21.61 -21.26
N LYS A 3 55.79 22.49 -21.46
CA LYS A 3 54.75 22.78 -20.45
C LYS A 3 53.71 21.69 -20.50
N PHE A 4 53.61 20.92 -19.41
CA PHE A 4 52.50 19.99 -19.17
C PHE A 4 51.29 20.77 -18.65
N ILE A 5 50.22 20.79 -19.42
CA ILE A 5 48.92 21.31 -18.97
C ILE A 5 48.22 20.13 -18.32
N VAL A 6 48.04 20.18 -17.01
CA VAL A 6 47.22 19.23 -16.26
C VAL A 6 45.79 19.75 -16.31
N ILE A 7 44.93 19.07 -17.08
CA ILE A 7 43.50 19.32 -17.10
C ILE A 7 42.89 18.51 -15.95
N ALA A 8 42.57 19.20 -14.86
CA ALA A 8 41.78 18.61 -13.78
C ALA A 8 40.31 18.53 -14.23
N THR A 9 39.87 17.37 -14.60
CA THR A 9 38.44 17.08 -14.82
C THR A 9 37.73 17.04 -13.49
N LEU A 10 37.06 18.13 -13.14
CA LEU A 10 36.16 18.21 -11.98
C LEU A 10 34.87 17.45 -12.34
N SER A 11 34.79 16.17 -11.94
CA SER A 11 33.55 15.38 -12.01
C SER A 11 32.59 15.94 -10.96
N VAL A 12 31.69 16.79 -11.40
CA VAL A 12 30.54 17.22 -10.62
C VAL A 12 29.62 16.03 -10.46
N PHE A 13 29.73 15.30 -9.35
CA PHE A 13 28.70 14.39 -8.91
C PHE A 13 27.46 15.23 -8.57
N CYS A 14 26.55 15.32 -9.53
CA CYS A 14 25.23 15.85 -9.30
C CYS A 14 24.50 14.86 -8.39
N VAL A 15 24.67 15.02 -7.07
CA VAL A 15 23.81 14.36 -6.08
C VAL A 15 22.46 15.03 -6.23
N CYS A 16 21.61 14.42 -7.06
CA CYS A 16 20.19 14.72 -7.07
C CYS A 16 19.66 14.33 -5.68
N ALA A 17 19.76 15.26 -4.73
CA ALA A 17 19.00 15.21 -3.51
C ALA A 17 17.54 15.30 -3.96
N TYR A 18 16.91 14.15 -4.14
CA TYR A 18 15.46 14.09 -4.26
C TYR A 18 14.90 14.75 -3.01
N ALA A 19 14.41 15.97 -3.17
CA ALA A 19 13.64 16.64 -2.14
C ALA A 19 12.44 15.73 -1.88
N GLN A 20 12.57 14.91 -0.85
CA GLN A 20 11.55 13.98 -0.44
C GLN A 20 10.40 14.84 0.08
N THR A 21 9.42 15.08 -0.76
CA THR A 21 8.21 15.79 -0.34
C THR A 21 7.56 14.93 0.72
N ASP A 22 7.58 15.39 1.97
CA ASP A 22 6.93 14.76 3.11
C ASP A 22 5.39 14.85 3.01
N SER A 23 4.87 14.64 1.81
CA SER A 23 3.44 14.65 1.59
C SER A 23 2.82 13.37 2.13
N ILE A 24 1.68 13.51 2.79
CA ILE A 24 0.89 12.38 3.30
C ILE A 24 0.68 11.36 2.20
N GLY A 25 0.98 10.09 2.48
CA GLY A 25 0.80 9.04 1.49
C GLY A 25 1.54 7.74 1.78
N ILE A 26 1.30 6.77 0.91
CA ILE A 26 2.02 5.51 0.84
C ILE A 26 2.94 5.53 -0.39
N TYR A 27 4.17 5.16 -0.17
CA TYR A 27 5.22 5.16 -1.19
C TYR A 27 5.85 3.78 -1.25
N LYS A 28 6.03 3.23 -2.43
CA LYS A 28 6.87 2.06 -2.63
C LYS A 28 8.35 2.45 -2.55
N VAL A 29 9.13 1.55 -2.00
CA VAL A 29 10.60 1.66 -1.95
C VAL A 29 11.17 0.51 -2.76
N ASP A 30 11.87 0.82 -3.85
CA ASP A 30 12.52 -0.16 -4.71
C ASP A 30 13.89 0.34 -5.16
N ASN A 31 14.58 -0.42 -6.02
CA ASN A 31 15.90 -0.07 -6.52
C ASN A 31 15.92 1.22 -7.37
N ALA A 32 14.78 1.64 -7.89
CA ALA A 32 14.64 2.88 -8.65
C ALA A 32 14.44 4.09 -7.72
N GLY A 33 14.21 3.87 -6.42
CA GLY A 33 14.01 4.89 -5.41
C GLY A 33 12.68 4.79 -4.69
N ILE A 34 12.11 5.95 -4.36
CA ILE A 34 10.85 6.06 -3.63
C ILE A 34 9.83 6.74 -4.53
N SER A 35 8.70 6.08 -4.75
CA SER A 35 7.61 6.63 -5.56
C SER A 35 6.25 6.41 -4.92
N ARG A 36 5.37 7.41 -5.04
CA ARG A 36 4.03 7.38 -4.46
C ARG A 36 3.18 6.31 -5.12
N ILE A 37 2.38 5.61 -4.33
CA ILE A 37 1.36 4.69 -4.81
C ILE A 37 0.01 5.37 -4.70
N GLU A 38 -0.74 5.34 -5.79
CA GLU A 38 -2.13 5.80 -5.80
C GLU A 38 -3.05 4.68 -5.34
N ALA A 39 -4.14 5.06 -4.66
CA ALA A 39 -5.14 4.10 -4.26
C ALA A 39 -5.83 3.49 -5.49
N ALA A 40 -5.92 2.17 -5.52
CA ALA A 40 -6.64 1.46 -6.55
C ALA A 40 -8.13 1.81 -6.51
N ARG A 41 -8.71 2.10 -7.67
CA ARG A 41 -10.12 2.45 -7.79
C ARG A 41 -10.97 1.20 -7.95
N PRO A 42 -11.95 0.96 -7.07
CA PRO A 42 -12.88 -0.13 -7.25
C PRO A 42 -13.76 0.08 -8.49
N ALA A 43 -13.95 -0.98 -9.26
CA ALA A 43 -14.84 -0.95 -10.42
C ALA A 43 -16.31 -1.15 -10.01
N GLN A 44 -16.56 -2.05 -9.05
CA GLN A 44 -17.89 -2.37 -8.56
C GLN A 44 -17.85 -3.12 -7.23
N THR A 45 -18.99 -3.16 -6.54
CA THR A 45 -19.19 -4.04 -5.39
C THR A 45 -20.15 -5.16 -5.79
N LYS A 46 -19.79 -6.41 -5.49
CA LYS A 46 -20.62 -7.60 -5.70
C LYS A 46 -21.04 -8.16 -4.36
N ILE A 47 -22.32 -8.41 -4.20
CA ILE A 47 -22.89 -9.09 -3.05
C ILE A 47 -23.38 -10.45 -3.52
N SER A 48 -22.87 -11.51 -2.92
CA SER A 48 -23.38 -12.87 -3.10
C SER A 48 -24.21 -13.23 -1.88
N GLY A 49 -25.43 -13.66 -2.10
CA GLY A 49 -26.42 -13.94 -1.06
C GLY A 49 -26.71 -15.41 -0.86
N GLY A 50 -27.47 -15.71 0.20
CA GLY A 50 -27.89 -17.03 0.68
C GLY A 50 -27.62 -17.13 2.17
N LEU A 51 -27.58 -18.35 2.71
CA LEU A 51 -27.26 -18.61 4.12
C LEU A 51 -25.85 -18.13 4.52
N LYS A 52 -25.00 -17.89 3.53
CA LYS A 52 -23.66 -17.28 3.69
C LYS A 52 -23.51 -16.15 2.67
N SER A 53 -23.59 -14.91 3.11
CA SER A 53 -23.46 -13.74 2.26
C SER A 53 -22.03 -13.17 2.35
N LYS A 54 -21.51 -12.74 1.20
CA LYS A 54 -20.21 -12.06 1.10
C LYS A 54 -20.34 -10.81 0.25
N ALA A 55 -19.79 -9.71 0.74
CA ALA A 55 -19.56 -8.54 -0.09
C ALA A 55 -18.10 -8.55 -0.56
N LYS A 56 -17.91 -8.39 -1.86
CA LYS A 56 -16.62 -8.31 -2.50
C LYS A 56 -16.52 -7.04 -3.30
N VAL A 57 -15.39 -6.37 -3.18
CA VAL A 57 -15.02 -5.26 -4.04
C VAL A 57 -14.23 -5.80 -5.20
N VAL A 58 -14.53 -5.33 -6.39
CA VAL A 58 -13.92 -5.78 -7.64
C VAL A 58 -13.02 -4.67 -8.15
N PHE A 59 -11.81 -5.04 -8.51
CA PHE A 59 -10.83 -4.19 -9.17
C PHE A 59 -10.53 -4.76 -10.55
N ASN A 60 -10.48 -3.90 -11.55
CA ASN A 60 -10.12 -4.29 -12.91
C ASN A 60 -8.64 -4.69 -12.99
N GLY A 61 -8.35 -5.60 -13.87
CA GLY A 61 -7.00 -6.14 -14.05
C GLY A 61 -6.70 -7.32 -13.11
N SER A 62 -6.04 -8.33 -13.62
CA SER A 62 -5.65 -9.54 -12.88
C SER A 62 -4.42 -9.32 -12.01
N SER A 63 -3.66 -8.24 -12.22
CA SER A 63 -2.46 -7.95 -11.46
C SER A 63 -2.26 -6.46 -11.18
N SER A 64 -1.53 -6.17 -10.10
CA SER A 64 -1.08 -4.84 -9.74
C SER A 64 0.07 -4.36 -10.65
N GLN A 65 0.18 -3.05 -10.83
CA GLN A 65 1.33 -2.41 -11.45
C GLN A 65 2.53 -2.29 -10.48
N ASN A 66 2.28 -2.39 -9.18
CA ASN A 66 3.30 -2.33 -8.15
C ASN A 66 3.80 -3.75 -7.85
N ARG A 67 4.88 -4.17 -8.50
CA ARG A 67 5.42 -5.53 -8.41
C ARG A 67 6.74 -5.54 -7.66
N PHE A 68 6.91 -6.54 -6.78
CA PHE A 68 8.09 -6.70 -5.94
C PHE A 68 8.56 -8.15 -5.96
N ARG A 69 9.87 -8.35 -5.97
CA ARG A 69 10.49 -9.69 -5.90
C ARG A 69 10.84 -10.02 -4.46
N GLY A 70 10.25 -11.10 -3.95
CA GLY A 70 10.51 -11.64 -2.61
C GLY A 70 9.91 -10.83 -1.48
N SER A 71 10.11 -9.51 -1.44
CA SER A 71 9.57 -8.63 -0.40
C SER A 71 9.16 -7.28 -0.95
N ALA A 72 8.12 -6.70 -0.38
CA ALA A 72 7.64 -5.37 -0.71
C ALA A 72 7.90 -4.42 0.46
N THR A 73 8.56 -3.29 0.20
CA THR A 73 8.81 -2.26 1.20
C THR A 73 8.07 -0.99 0.85
N PHE A 74 7.38 -0.44 1.84
CA PHE A 74 6.59 0.78 1.70
C PHE A 74 6.96 1.78 2.78
N ARG A 75 6.89 3.08 2.47
CA ARG A 75 6.93 4.15 3.44
C ARG A 75 5.58 4.84 3.55
N LEU A 76 5.14 5.01 4.77
CA LEU A 76 3.92 5.72 5.13
C LEU A 76 4.32 7.06 5.73
N TYR A 77 3.85 8.13 5.11
CA TYR A 77 4.03 9.50 5.59
C TYR A 77 2.68 10.00 6.09
N PHE A 78 2.58 10.25 7.38
CA PHE A 78 1.36 10.81 7.98
C PHE A 78 1.35 12.34 8.00
N GLY A 79 2.48 12.97 7.68
CA GLY A 79 2.63 14.42 7.64
C GLY A 79 2.43 15.08 9.01
N THR A 80 2.32 16.39 9.01
CA THR A 80 1.78 17.13 10.18
C THR A 80 0.28 16.87 10.17
N PRO A 81 -0.29 16.28 11.23
CA PRO A 81 -1.65 15.79 11.19
C PRO A 81 -2.65 16.94 11.04
N SER A 82 -3.01 17.22 9.79
CA SER A 82 -4.29 17.87 9.49
C SER A 82 -5.31 16.76 9.29
N PRO A 83 -6.36 16.67 10.11
CA PRO A 83 -7.41 15.68 9.92
C PRO A 83 -7.99 15.70 8.51
N TYR A 84 -8.01 16.87 7.90
CA TYR A 84 -8.53 17.06 6.55
C TYR A 84 -7.63 16.43 5.47
N ASP A 85 -6.32 16.61 5.57
CA ASP A 85 -5.38 16.06 4.56
C ASP A 85 -5.25 14.54 4.68
N ALA A 86 -5.19 14.03 5.91
CA ALA A 86 -5.20 12.60 6.15
C ALA A 86 -6.50 11.96 5.64
N ALA A 87 -7.65 12.55 5.94
CA ALA A 87 -8.95 12.07 5.47
C ALA A 87 -9.04 12.09 3.94
N LYS A 88 -8.51 13.11 3.29
CA LYS A 88 -8.50 13.23 1.83
C LYS A 88 -7.68 12.11 1.18
N TYR A 89 -6.48 11.83 1.69
CA TYR A 89 -5.61 10.82 1.10
C TYR A 89 -6.05 9.39 1.43
N PHE A 90 -6.40 9.14 2.68
CA PHE A 90 -6.86 7.82 3.13
C PHE A 90 -8.37 7.61 3.00
N MET A 91 -9.04 8.41 2.18
CA MET A 91 -10.47 8.29 1.88
C MET A 91 -11.34 8.30 3.15
N PHE A 92 -11.18 9.37 3.94
CA PHE A 92 -11.96 9.63 5.17
C PHE A 92 -11.57 8.80 6.40
N THR A 93 -10.38 8.25 6.44
CA THR A 93 -9.86 7.58 7.63
C THR A 93 -9.09 8.57 8.50
N PRO A 94 -9.49 8.81 9.74
CA PRO A 94 -8.71 9.64 10.67
C PRO A 94 -7.56 8.83 11.31
N SER A 95 -7.04 7.83 10.64
CA SER A 95 -6.01 6.94 11.16
C SER A 95 -4.64 7.56 11.02
N TYR A 96 -3.90 7.61 12.11
CA TYR A 96 -2.55 8.16 12.18
C TYR A 96 -1.53 7.16 12.72
N SER A 97 -1.94 5.91 12.92
CA SER A 97 -1.07 4.85 13.40
C SER A 97 -0.80 3.85 12.30
N VAL A 98 0.45 3.43 12.18
CA VAL A 98 0.82 2.34 11.26
C VAL A 98 0.10 1.04 11.62
N LYS A 99 -0.29 0.85 12.88
CA LYS A 99 -1.04 -0.32 13.36
C LYS A 99 -2.47 -0.38 12.83
N ASP A 100 -2.96 0.73 12.29
CA ASP A 100 -4.27 0.81 11.67
C ASP A 100 -4.25 0.33 10.20
N PHE A 101 -3.11 -0.12 9.70
CA PHE A 101 -2.99 -0.70 8.37
C PHE A 101 -2.91 -2.22 8.44
N SER A 102 -3.54 -2.87 7.49
CA SER A 102 -3.51 -4.31 7.33
C SER A 102 -3.18 -4.69 5.89
N VAL A 103 -2.57 -5.86 5.75
CA VAL A 103 -2.30 -6.45 4.43
C VAL A 103 -3.40 -7.47 4.14
N GLY A 104 -4.16 -7.21 3.09
CA GLY A 104 -5.17 -8.12 2.55
C GLY A 104 -4.66 -8.85 1.32
N LYS A 105 -5.29 -9.99 1.01
CA LYS A 105 -5.02 -10.77 -0.20
C LYS A 105 -6.20 -10.69 -1.15
N PHE A 106 -5.92 -10.47 -2.43
CA PHE A 106 -6.93 -10.55 -3.47
C PHE A 106 -7.20 -12.01 -3.88
N GLU A 107 -8.41 -12.27 -4.27
CA GLU A 107 -8.80 -13.44 -5.03
C GLU A 107 -8.81 -13.06 -6.51
N VAL A 108 -7.88 -13.60 -7.30
CA VAL A 108 -7.80 -13.31 -8.74
C VAL A 108 -8.69 -14.29 -9.50
N LYS A 109 -9.60 -13.75 -10.31
CA LYS A 109 -10.48 -14.55 -11.18
C LYS A 109 -10.61 -13.89 -12.53
N LYS A 110 -10.20 -14.60 -13.57
CA LYS A 110 -10.17 -14.07 -14.95
C LYS A 110 -9.34 -12.78 -14.98
N GLU A 111 -9.93 -11.71 -15.45
CA GLU A 111 -9.28 -10.40 -15.59
C GLU A 111 -9.52 -9.44 -14.42
N ASN A 112 -10.00 -9.96 -13.27
CA ASN A 112 -10.34 -9.11 -12.13
C ASN A 112 -9.75 -9.64 -10.82
N ARG A 113 -9.52 -8.71 -9.89
CA ARG A 113 -9.15 -8.97 -8.51
C ARG A 113 -10.32 -8.67 -7.59
N TYR A 114 -10.55 -9.52 -6.62
CA TYR A 114 -11.68 -9.45 -5.69
C TYR A 114 -11.16 -9.36 -4.26
N LEU A 115 -11.62 -8.37 -3.53
CA LEU A 115 -11.32 -8.20 -2.11
C LEU A 115 -12.60 -8.44 -1.30
N THR A 116 -12.61 -9.47 -0.44
CA THR A 116 -13.76 -9.75 0.43
C THR A 116 -13.73 -8.80 1.61
N THR A 117 -14.79 -8.02 1.79
CA THR A 117 -14.90 -6.99 2.81
C THR A 117 -15.92 -7.28 3.89
N VAL A 118 -16.93 -8.07 3.57
CA VAL A 118 -17.94 -8.55 4.52
C VAL A 118 -18.18 -10.03 4.28
N SER A 119 -18.26 -10.78 5.35
CA SER A 119 -18.66 -12.18 5.34
C SER A 119 -19.69 -12.41 6.44
N VAL A 120 -20.88 -12.83 6.06
CA VAL A 120 -21.98 -13.15 6.98
C VAL A 120 -22.26 -14.65 6.90
N SER A 121 -22.40 -15.31 8.03
CA SER A 121 -22.77 -16.72 8.13
C SER A 121 -23.78 -16.90 9.26
N ILE A 122 -24.37 -18.10 9.37
CA ILE A 122 -25.33 -18.45 10.44
C ILE A 122 -24.69 -18.28 11.84
N ILE A 123 -23.38 -18.38 11.95
CA ILE A 123 -22.65 -18.32 13.22
C ILE A 123 -22.18 -16.88 13.54
N GLY A 124 -22.36 -15.92 12.65
CA GLY A 124 -21.95 -14.53 12.86
C GLY A 124 -21.54 -13.80 11.60
N SER A 125 -21.20 -12.54 11.77
CA SER A 125 -20.72 -11.66 10.71
C SER A 125 -19.29 -11.21 10.97
N LYS A 126 -18.49 -11.11 9.92
CA LYS A 126 -17.15 -10.50 9.93
C LYS A 126 -17.16 -9.34 8.96
N VAL A 127 -16.88 -8.15 9.47
CA VAL A 127 -16.73 -6.93 8.70
C VAL A 127 -15.25 -6.58 8.63
N GLY A 128 -14.81 -6.10 7.49
CA GLY A 128 -13.42 -5.78 7.21
C GLY A 128 -12.69 -6.87 6.43
N VAL A 129 -11.52 -6.50 5.93
CA VAL A 129 -10.66 -7.43 5.19
C VAL A 129 -9.91 -8.31 6.17
N SER A 130 -9.89 -9.60 5.88
CA SER A 130 -9.05 -10.52 6.66
C SER A 130 -7.60 -10.32 6.33
N ALA A 131 -6.75 -10.29 7.35
CA ALA A 131 -5.31 -10.32 7.15
C ALA A 131 -4.91 -11.52 6.26
N ALA A 132 -3.98 -11.29 5.35
CA ALA A 132 -3.50 -12.32 4.44
C ALA A 132 -2.77 -13.42 5.23
N LYS A 133 -3.18 -14.67 5.02
CA LYS A 133 -2.53 -15.81 5.66
C LYS A 133 -1.16 -16.06 5.04
N GLY A 134 -0.17 -16.42 5.88
CA GLY A 134 1.19 -16.73 5.44
C GLY A 134 2.01 -15.50 5.03
N VAL A 135 1.50 -14.31 5.31
CA VAL A 135 2.20 -13.05 5.10
C VAL A 135 2.75 -12.55 6.42
N ASN A 136 4.03 -12.20 6.45
CA ASN A 136 4.67 -11.50 7.55
C ASN A 136 4.71 -10.01 7.24
N VAL A 137 4.38 -9.19 8.24
CA VAL A 137 4.35 -7.74 8.13
C VAL A 137 5.16 -7.15 9.27
N GLU A 138 6.22 -6.45 8.91
CA GLU A 138 7.10 -5.78 9.86
C GLU A 138 6.91 -4.27 9.76
N TYR A 139 6.87 -3.62 10.93
CA TYR A 139 6.69 -2.18 11.05
C TYR A 139 7.92 -1.57 11.72
N ARG A 140 8.47 -0.55 11.10
CA ARG A 140 9.60 0.21 11.65
C ARG A 140 9.30 1.70 11.60
N GLN A 141 9.40 2.40 12.73
CA GLN A 141 9.38 3.85 12.74
C GLN A 141 10.76 4.37 12.29
N LEU A 142 10.79 5.21 11.28
CA LEU A 142 12.00 5.84 10.76
C LEU A 142 12.26 7.19 11.43
N ARG A 143 11.20 7.97 11.62
CA ARG A 143 11.16 9.25 12.34
C ARG A 143 9.70 9.57 12.68
N ASP A 144 9.46 10.69 13.34
CA ASP A 144 8.10 11.11 13.66
C ASP A 144 7.22 11.15 12.41
N ASN A 145 6.05 10.54 12.51
CA ASN A 145 5.05 10.44 11.43
C ASN A 145 5.54 9.75 10.14
N VAL A 146 6.68 9.05 10.17
CA VAL A 146 7.19 8.27 9.03
C VAL A 146 7.49 6.84 9.46
N TYR A 147 6.82 5.91 8.81
CA TYR A 147 6.94 4.48 9.09
C TYR A 147 7.32 3.71 7.83
N GLU A 148 8.01 2.62 8.03
CA GLU A 148 8.29 1.64 6.99
C GLU A 148 7.52 0.36 7.30
N ILE A 149 6.87 -0.19 6.28
CA ILE A 149 6.20 -1.48 6.31
C ILE A 149 6.93 -2.39 5.35
N THR A 150 7.43 -3.52 5.84
CA THR A 150 7.99 -4.58 4.99
C THR A 150 7.04 -5.76 5.01
N VAL A 151 6.66 -6.21 3.83
CA VAL A 151 5.75 -7.33 3.62
C VAL A 151 6.50 -8.45 2.93
N THR A 152 6.49 -9.64 3.52
CA THR A 152 7.04 -10.87 2.93
C THR A 152 5.98 -11.96 2.93
N GLY A 153 5.99 -12.79 1.89
CA GLY A 153 4.99 -13.85 1.76
C GLY A 153 5.07 -14.58 0.42
N PRO A 154 4.14 -15.49 0.16
CA PRO A 154 4.03 -16.16 -1.13
C PRO A 154 3.81 -15.19 -2.27
N ALA A 155 4.22 -15.58 -3.49
CA ALA A 155 3.89 -14.84 -4.71
C ALA A 155 2.37 -14.79 -4.90
N ASP A 156 1.80 -13.59 -4.89
CA ASP A 156 0.36 -13.37 -5.04
C ASP A 156 0.02 -11.87 -5.15
N GLU A 157 -1.24 -11.55 -5.32
CA GLU A 157 -1.79 -10.19 -5.37
C GLU A 157 -2.29 -9.75 -3.99
N TYR A 158 -1.79 -8.63 -3.51
CA TYR A 158 -2.04 -8.10 -2.17
C TYR A 158 -2.46 -6.64 -2.18
N CYS A 159 -2.92 -6.16 -1.05
CA CYS A 159 -3.12 -4.74 -0.80
C CYS A 159 -2.74 -4.35 0.63
N ILE A 160 -2.28 -3.12 0.80
CA ILE A 160 -2.26 -2.42 2.07
C ILE A 160 -3.52 -1.56 2.14
N MET A 161 -4.18 -1.57 3.27
CA MET A 161 -5.37 -0.74 3.49
C MET A 161 -5.51 -0.35 4.95
N PRO A 162 -6.05 0.85 5.24
CA PRO A 162 -6.42 1.22 6.60
C PRO A 162 -7.52 0.30 7.14
N VAL A 163 -7.38 -0.12 8.38
CA VAL A 163 -8.42 -0.88 9.10
C VAL A 163 -9.29 0.12 9.83
N LEU A 164 -10.53 0.23 9.42
CA LEU A 164 -11.50 1.06 10.14
C LEU A 164 -12.00 0.31 11.37
N ASN A 165 -11.89 0.91 12.55
CA ASN A 165 -12.40 0.35 13.79
C ASN A 165 -13.92 0.09 13.69
N GLY A 166 -14.27 -1.13 13.26
CA GLY A 166 -15.64 -1.63 13.23
C GLY A 166 -16.58 -1.09 12.16
N THR A 167 -16.14 -0.21 11.28
CA THR A 167 -16.95 0.30 10.17
C THR A 167 -16.42 -0.22 8.83
N ALA A 168 -17.30 -0.79 8.02
CA ALA A 168 -17.01 -1.22 6.65
C ALA A 168 -16.91 0.00 5.71
N GLY A 169 -15.87 0.80 5.88
CA GLY A 169 -15.56 1.89 4.97
C GLY A 169 -14.34 1.54 4.11
N TYR A 170 -14.38 1.83 2.81
CA TYR A 170 -13.22 1.74 1.95
C TYR A 170 -12.38 2.99 2.13
N ALA A 171 -11.43 2.92 3.03
CA ALA A 171 -10.37 3.89 3.05
C ALA A 171 -9.26 3.35 2.19
N GLY A 172 -9.05 3.85 1.01
CA GLY A 172 -7.98 3.52 0.06
C GLY A 172 -7.40 2.10 0.08
N VAL A 173 -7.41 1.43 -1.03
CA VAL A 173 -6.76 0.12 -1.22
C VAL A 173 -5.51 0.36 -2.06
N PHE A 174 -4.34 0.09 -1.51
CA PHE A 174 -3.06 0.28 -2.18
C PHE A 174 -2.54 -1.09 -2.60
N ASP A 175 -2.71 -1.41 -3.87
CA ASP A 175 -2.45 -2.74 -4.39
C ASP A 175 -0.99 -2.96 -4.77
N PHE A 176 -0.52 -4.20 -4.58
CA PHE A 176 0.80 -4.66 -4.98
C PHE A 176 0.82 -6.17 -5.21
N ALA A 177 1.85 -6.64 -5.89
CA ALA A 177 2.12 -8.06 -6.09
C ALA A 177 3.49 -8.44 -5.52
N LEU A 178 3.58 -9.63 -4.91
CA LEU A 178 4.83 -10.33 -4.65
C LEU A 178 5.08 -11.38 -5.73
N GLU A 179 6.34 -11.46 -6.19
CA GLU A 179 6.82 -12.42 -7.20
C GLU A 179 7.93 -13.31 -6.66
#